data_485c214707fa93a608cc61ae6150d172
#
_entry.id   485c214707fa93a608cc61ae6150d172
#
_cell.length_a   1.000
_cell.length_b   1.000
_cell.length_c   1.000
_cell.angle_alpha   90.00
_cell.angle_beta   90.00
_cell.angle_gamma   90.00
#
_symmetry.space_group_name_H-M   'P 1'
#
loop_
_entity.id
_entity.type
_entity.pdbx_description
1 polymer ?
#
loop_
_entity_poly.entity_id
_entity_poly.type
_entity_poly.pdbx_seq_one_letter_code
_entity_poly.pdbx_strand_id
1 'polypeptide(L)'
;LMGYWIRGRIPNEEQNPLNRWLIRIYQPALDAVLRRPKITMLLALLVFLSALWPISRLGGEFLPALDEGDLLYMPSALPGLSAQKAAQLLQQTDRLIKTVPEVEHVFGKAGRAETATDPAPLEMFETTIQFKPHEQWRPGMTQEKLVEELDRVVRVPGLTNIWIPPIRNRIDMLATGIKSPIGVKIAGTNLTEIDAATQAVERVAKDVPGVSSALAERLTGGRYIDVDIDRKAAARYGLNIADVQSIVAGAIGGENVGETIEGLARFPINVRYPREWRDSL
;
A
#
# COMPACT_ATOMS: atom_id res chain seq x y z
N LEU A 1 35.15 -25.59 -22.78
CA LEU A 1 34.11 -25.33 -23.79
C LEU A 1 34.61 -24.42 -24.92
N MET A 2 35.39 -23.33 -24.65
CA MET A 2 35.96 -22.45 -25.69
C MET A 2 36.82 -23.20 -26.71
N GLY A 3 37.68 -24.13 -26.31
CA GLY A 3 38.54 -24.92 -27.22
C GLY A 3 37.80 -25.86 -28.17
N TYR A 4 36.49 -26.14 -27.88
CA TYR A 4 35.64 -26.97 -28.76
C TYR A 4 34.89 -26.14 -29.82
N TRP A 5 34.63 -24.85 -29.53
CA TRP A 5 33.83 -23.97 -30.39
C TRP A 5 34.70 -23.14 -31.33
N ILE A 6 35.91 -22.79 -30.93
CA ILE A 6 36.81 -21.98 -31.74
C ILE A 6 37.68 -22.93 -32.56
N ARG A 7 37.24 -23.23 -33.78
CA ARG A 7 38.03 -23.99 -34.78
C ARG A 7 38.59 -23.02 -35.80
N GLY A 8 39.89 -22.91 -35.88
CA GLY A 8 40.56 -22.12 -36.90
C GLY A 8 41.73 -21.29 -36.38
N ARG A 9 42.48 -20.69 -37.29
CA ARG A 9 43.57 -19.77 -36.95
C ARG A 9 42.97 -18.44 -36.55
N ILE A 10 43.11 -18.05 -35.32
CA ILE A 10 42.66 -16.73 -34.85
C ILE A 10 43.59 -15.71 -35.49
N PRO A 11 43.11 -14.81 -36.38
CA PRO A 11 43.94 -13.76 -36.94
C PRO A 11 44.39 -12.81 -35.83
N ASN A 12 45.59 -12.23 -35.98
CA ASN A 12 46.11 -11.24 -35.06
C ASN A 12 45.07 -10.08 -34.94
N GLU A 13 44.93 -9.52 -33.75
CA GLU A 13 44.02 -8.43 -33.46
C GLU A 13 44.13 -7.26 -34.44
N GLU A 14 45.34 -6.99 -34.91
CA GLU A 14 45.64 -5.95 -35.92
C GLU A 14 45.07 -6.25 -37.32
N GLN A 15 44.72 -7.50 -37.63
CA GLN A 15 44.16 -7.89 -38.93
C GLN A 15 42.64 -7.70 -39.00
N ASN A 16 41.97 -7.51 -37.84
CA ASN A 16 40.56 -7.25 -37.78
C ASN A 16 40.28 -5.80 -38.23
N PRO A 17 39.44 -5.56 -39.23
CA PRO A 17 39.14 -4.21 -39.74
C PRO A 17 38.51 -3.33 -38.66
N LEU A 18 37.71 -3.89 -37.79
CA LEU A 18 37.09 -3.17 -36.66
C LEU A 18 38.15 -2.70 -35.67
N ASN A 19 39.07 -3.59 -35.28
CA ASN A 19 40.14 -3.25 -34.35
C ASN A 19 41.08 -2.18 -34.94
N ARG A 20 41.42 -2.27 -36.22
CA ARG A 20 42.22 -1.24 -36.90
C ARG A 20 41.52 0.12 -36.90
N TRP A 21 40.22 0.15 -37.09
CA TRP A 21 39.43 1.39 -37.05
C TRP A 21 39.41 1.98 -35.62
N LEU A 22 39.17 1.15 -34.63
CA LEU A 22 39.17 1.56 -33.22
C LEU A 22 40.58 2.04 -32.79
N ILE A 23 41.64 1.33 -33.12
CA ILE A 23 43.03 1.73 -32.81
C ILE A 23 43.36 3.08 -33.46
N ARG A 24 42.97 3.26 -34.73
CA ARG A 24 43.22 4.54 -35.45
C ARG A 24 42.54 5.75 -34.79
N ILE A 25 41.39 5.56 -34.17
CA ILE A 25 40.70 6.63 -33.42
C ILE A 25 41.28 6.81 -32.02
N TYR A 26 41.55 5.69 -31.35
CA TYR A 26 42.00 5.70 -29.96
C TYR A 26 43.47 6.14 -29.79
N GLN A 27 44.33 5.72 -30.68
CA GLN A 27 45.78 5.99 -30.57
C GLN A 27 46.12 7.48 -30.53
N PRO A 28 45.62 8.37 -31.39
CA PRO A 28 45.91 9.80 -31.30
C PRO A 28 45.34 10.44 -30.02
N ALA A 29 44.20 9.96 -29.53
CA ALA A 29 43.63 10.44 -28.26
C ALA A 29 44.56 10.01 -27.08
N LEU A 30 45.00 8.75 -27.07
CA LEU A 30 45.94 8.25 -26.07
C LEU A 30 47.24 9.03 -26.07
N ASP A 31 47.83 9.25 -27.25
CA ASP A 31 49.06 10.02 -27.43
C ASP A 31 48.90 11.46 -26.92
N ALA A 32 47.77 12.12 -27.17
CA ALA A 32 47.50 13.47 -26.68
C ALA A 32 47.41 13.53 -25.15
N VAL A 33 46.75 12.54 -24.53
CA VAL A 33 46.66 12.37 -23.08
C VAL A 33 48.05 12.18 -22.46
N LEU A 34 48.84 11.28 -23.01
CA LEU A 34 50.17 10.96 -22.50
C LEU A 34 51.18 12.10 -22.70
N ARG A 35 51.08 12.86 -23.80
CA ARG A 35 51.94 14.03 -24.04
C ARG A 35 51.67 15.20 -23.12
N ARG A 36 50.42 15.32 -22.58
CA ARG A 36 50.04 16.43 -21.74
C ARG A 36 49.39 16.01 -20.43
N PRO A 37 50.05 15.21 -19.59
CA PRO A 37 49.46 14.57 -18.42
C PRO A 37 48.88 15.59 -17.41
N LYS A 38 49.55 16.74 -17.24
CA LYS A 38 49.04 17.80 -16.32
C LYS A 38 47.72 18.41 -16.79
N ILE A 39 47.55 18.62 -18.09
CA ILE A 39 46.26 19.16 -18.65
C ILE A 39 45.18 18.11 -18.53
N THR A 40 45.48 16.85 -18.82
CA THR A 40 44.57 15.75 -18.68
C THR A 40 44.08 15.59 -17.24
N MET A 41 45.01 15.64 -16.28
CA MET A 41 44.66 15.60 -14.86
C MET A 41 43.77 16.79 -14.43
N LEU A 42 44.08 17.97 -14.93
CA LEU A 42 43.26 19.18 -14.64
C LEU A 42 41.86 19.04 -15.24
N LEU A 43 41.72 18.57 -16.47
CA LEU A 43 40.43 18.33 -17.11
C LEU A 43 39.64 17.25 -16.37
N ALA A 44 40.28 16.16 -15.99
CA ALA A 44 39.64 15.09 -15.20
C ALA A 44 39.13 15.63 -13.85
N LEU A 45 39.94 16.46 -13.19
CA LEU A 45 39.53 17.10 -11.94
C LEU A 45 38.34 18.07 -12.14
N LEU A 46 38.34 18.86 -13.22
CA LEU A 46 37.22 19.75 -13.53
C LEU A 46 35.92 18.98 -13.82
N VAL A 47 36.01 17.87 -14.58
CA VAL A 47 34.85 16.98 -14.82
C VAL A 47 34.37 16.39 -13.51
N PHE A 48 35.28 15.91 -12.66
CA PHE A 48 34.93 15.38 -11.34
C PHE A 48 34.23 16.45 -10.47
N LEU A 49 34.79 17.66 -10.40
CA LEU A 49 34.17 18.76 -9.64
C LEU A 49 32.81 19.17 -10.22
N SER A 50 32.66 19.15 -11.55
CA SER A 50 31.37 19.45 -12.17
C SER A 50 30.29 18.43 -11.82
N ALA A 51 30.65 17.18 -11.52
CA ALA A 51 29.70 16.14 -11.08
C ALA A 51 29.14 16.40 -9.67
N LEU A 52 29.82 17.19 -8.84
CA LEU A 52 29.32 17.53 -7.50
C LEU A 52 28.04 18.35 -7.56
N TRP A 53 27.84 19.16 -8.61
CA TRP A 53 26.64 19.97 -8.77
C TRP A 53 25.38 19.11 -9.02
N PRO A 54 25.32 18.17 -9.98
CA PRO A 54 24.16 17.28 -10.09
C PRO A 54 24.02 16.37 -8.87
N ILE A 55 25.11 15.87 -8.28
CA ILE A 55 25.06 15.01 -7.06
C ILE A 55 24.39 15.76 -5.91
N SER A 56 24.69 17.04 -5.71
CA SER A 56 24.07 17.85 -4.64
C SER A 56 22.56 18.08 -4.84
N ARG A 57 22.05 17.85 -6.05
CA ARG A 57 20.63 17.97 -6.40
C ARG A 57 19.92 16.64 -6.51
N LEU A 58 20.64 15.53 -6.46
CA LEU A 58 20.05 14.21 -6.39
C LEU A 58 19.40 14.03 -5.02
N GLY A 59 18.10 13.82 -4.99
CA GLY A 59 17.40 13.36 -3.81
C GLY A 59 17.72 11.90 -3.51
N GLY A 60 17.43 11.45 -2.31
CA GLY A 60 17.47 10.01 -1.96
C GLY A 60 16.05 9.47 -1.88
N GLU A 61 15.73 8.49 -2.69
CA GLU A 61 14.48 7.72 -2.60
C GLU A 61 14.81 6.27 -2.26
N PHE A 62 14.03 5.71 -1.33
CA PHE A 62 14.18 4.30 -1.00
C PHE A 62 13.71 3.40 -2.15
N LEU A 63 12.63 3.81 -2.82
CA LEU A 63 12.07 3.14 -3.98
C LEU A 63 11.49 4.19 -4.93
N PRO A 64 11.87 4.20 -6.21
CA PRO A 64 11.28 5.12 -7.18
C PRO A 64 9.78 4.85 -7.34
N ALA A 65 9.04 5.86 -7.76
CA ALA A 65 7.64 5.69 -8.12
C ALA A 65 7.56 4.72 -9.32
N LEU A 66 6.92 3.57 -9.09
CA LEU A 66 6.67 2.57 -10.12
C LEU A 66 5.21 2.69 -10.56
N ASP A 67 4.99 2.70 -11.86
CA ASP A 67 3.68 2.47 -12.44
C ASP A 67 3.41 0.96 -12.43
N GLU A 68 2.49 0.54 -11.56
CA GLU A 68 2.14 -0.88 -11.39
C GLU A 68 0.95 -1.28 -12.29
N GLY A 69 0.38 -0.32 -13.05
CA GLY A 69 -0.83 -0.55 -13.85
C GLY A 69 -2.12 -0.61 -13.05
N ASP A 70 -2.02 -0.78 -11.74
CA ASP A 70 -3.13 -0.86 -10.79
C ASP A 70 -2.96 0.17 -9.68
N LEU A 71 -4.06 0.53 -9.02
CA LEU A 71 -4.06 1.42 -7.87
C LEU A 71 -4.86 0.81 -6.73
N LEU A 72 -4.40 1.00 -5.51
CA LEU A 72 -5.11 0.62 -4.29
C LEU A 72 -5.67 1.86 -3.62
N TYR A 73 -6.99 1.87 -3.41
CA TYR A 73 -7.67 2.89 -2.64
C TYR A 73 -7.93 2.35 -1.23
N MET A 74 -7.39 3.01 -0.22
CA MET A 74 -7.43 2.58 1.17
C MET A 74 -7.95 3.68 2.10
N PRO A 75 -9.23 4.07 1.99
CA PRO A 75 -9.79 5.08 2.87
C PRO A 75 -9.89 4.55 4.29
N SER A 76 -9.79 5.47 5.23
CA SER A 76 -10.07 5.19 6.63
C SER A 76 -11.34 5.93 7.06
N ALA A 77 -12.25 5.20 7.67
CA ALA A 77 -13.46 5.74 8.27
C ALA A 77 -13.31 5.87 9.80
N LEU A 78 -14.25 6.55 10.42
CA LEU A 78 -14.29 6.62 11.88
C LEU A 78 -14.61 5.24 12.49
N PRO A 79 -14.00 4.88 13.62
CA PRO A 79 -14.28 3.63 14.33
C PRO A 79 -15.77 3.48 14.72
N GLY A 80 -16.23 2.24 14.76
CA GLY A 80 -17.60 1.92 15.19
C GLY A 80 -18.64 1.88 14.05
N LEU A 81 -18.19 1.73 12.81
CA LEU A 81 -19.08 1.46 11.68
C LEU A 81 -19.80 0.11 11.84
N SER A 82 -21.11 0.08 11.54
CA SER A 82 -21.80 -1.20 11.37
C SER A 82 -21.41 -1.87 10.05
N ALA A 83 -21.45 -3.20 9.98
CA ALA A 83 -21.16 -3.95 8.77
C ALA A 83 -22.02 -3.50 7.57
N GLN A 84 -23.31 -3.18 7.83
CA GLN A 84 -24.21 -2.67 6.80
C GLN A 84 -23.77 -1.30 6.27
N LYS A 85 -23.35 -0.39 7.16
CA LYS A 85 -22.87 0.93 6.76
C LYS A 85 -21.54 0.85 6.02
N ALA A 86 -20.64 -0.03 6.45
CA ALA A 86 -19.39 -0.30 5.75
C ALA A 86 -19.65 -0.81 4.33
N ALA A 87 -20.55 -1.78 4.15
CA ALA A 87 -20.93 -2.29 2.84
C ALA A 87 -21.54 -1.20 1.94
N GLN A 88 -22.41 -0.31 2.49
CA GLN A 88 -22.96 0.80 1.74
C GLN A 88 -21.90 1.81 1.28
N LEU A 89 -20.98 2.17 2.16
CA LEU A 89 -19.89 3.09 1.85
C LEU A 89 -18.95 2.49 0.80
N LEU A 90 -18.59 1.23 0.94
CA LEU A 90 -17.76 0.52 -0.03
C LEU A 90 -18.39 0.53 -1.43
N GLN A 91 -19.66 0.13 -1.53
CA GLN A 91 -20.38 0.15 -2.79
C GLN A 91 -20.52 1.56 -3.38
N GLN A 92 -20.68 2.59 -2.54
CA GLN A 92 -20.75 3.97 -2.99
C GLN A 92 -19.40 4.42 -3.56
N THR A 93 -18.30 4.17 -2.88
CA THR A 93 -16.96 4.56 -3.34
C THR A 93 -16.57 3.79 -4.61
N ASP A 94 -16.83 2.49 -4.68
CA ASP A 94 -16.54 1.68 -5.85
C ASP A 94 -17.33 2.14 -7.09
N ARG A 95 -18.59 2.51 -6.92
CA ARG A 95 -19.39 3.09 -8.02
C ARG A 95 -18.82 4.44 -8.49
N LEU A 96 -18.39 5.31 -7.57
CA LEU A 96 -17.78 6.58 -7.92
C LEU A 96 -16.47 6.37 -8.68
N ILE A 97 -15.60 5.49 -8.21
CA ILE A 97 -14.34 5.12 -8.87
C ILE A 97 -14.62 4.62 -10.30
N LYS A 98 -15.62 3.75 -10.46
CA LYS A 98 -15.99 3.17 -11.77
C LYS A 98 -16.49 4.20 -12.78
N THR A 99 -16.85 5.42 -12.37
CA THR A 99 -17.24 6.47 -13.31
C THR A 99 -16.07 7.07 -14.09
N VAL A 100 -14.83 6.86 -13.64
CA VAL A 100 -13.65 7.38 -14.32
C VAL A 100 -13.35 6.51 -15.55
N PRO A 101 -13.22 7.10 -16.75
CA PRO A 101 -13.15 6.35 -18.03
C PRO A 101 -11.98 5.38 -18.14
N GLU A 102 -10.84 5.67 -17.51
CA GLU A 102 -9.64 4.84 -17.52
C GLU A 102 -9.75 3.60 -16.62
N VAL A 103 -10.75 3.55 -15.74
CA VAL A 103 -10.95 2.42 -14.83
C VAL A 103 -11.62 1.26 -15.57
N GLU A 104 -10.95 0.11 -15.59
CA GLU A 104 -11.48 -1.13 -16.17
C GLU A 104 -12.25 -1.97 -15.17
N HIS A 105 -11.63 -2.26 -14.01
CA HIS A 105 -12.25 -3.04 -12.94
C HIS A 105 -12.05 -2.37 -11.59
N VAL A 106 -13.05 -2.53 -10.73
CA VAL A 106 -13.03 -2.09 -9.32
C VAL A 106 -13.48 -3.24 -8.46
N PHE A 107 -12.67 -3.60 -7.48
CA PHE A 107 -12.98 -4.63 -6.51
C PHE A 107 -12.58 -4.16 -5.12
N GLY A 108 -13.56 -3.99 -4.25
CA GLY A 108 -13.35 -3.54 -2.88
C GLY A 108 -13.73 -4.59 -1.83
N LYS A 109 -13.00 -4.59 -0.71
CA LYS A 109 -13.34 -5.30 0.51
C LYS A 109 -13.40 -4.34 1.69
N ALA A 110 -14.26 -4.64 2.67
CA ALA A 110 -14.33 -3.95 3.95
C ALA A 110 -14.13 -4.96 5.07
N GLY A 111 -13.27 -4.61 6.03
CA GLY A 111 -12.93 -5.50 7.13
C GLY A 111 -11.91 -6.57 6.75
N ARG A 112 -11.74 -7.50 7.66
CA ARG A 112 -10.67 -8.48 7.63
C ARG A 112 -11.12 -9.76 6.91
N ALA A 113 -10.22 -10.37 6.15
CA ALA A 113 -10.39 -11.73 5.68
C ALA A 113 -10.22 -12.75 6.84
N GLU A 114 -10.76 -13.96 6.68
CA GLU A 114 -10.58 -15.04 7.65
C GLU A 114 -9.17 -15.65 7.58
N THR A 115 -8.16 -14.80 7.73
CA THR A 115 -6.74 -15.19 7.76
C THR A 115 -6.04 -14.55 8.95
N ALA A 116 -5.02 -15.23 9.47
CA ALA A 116 -4.22 -14.72 10.59
C ALA A 116 -3.37 -13.48 10.21
N THR A 117 -3.19 -13.23 8.92
CA THR A 117 -2.29 -12.19 8.40
C THR A 117 -3.01 -10.90 8.00
N ASP A 118 -4.33 -10.84 8.06
CA ASP A 118 -5.10 -9.64 7.73
C ASP A 118 -5.70 -9.01 9.00
N PRO A 119 -5.06 -7.99 9.58
CA PRO A 119 -5.53 -7.32 10.81
C PRO A 119 -6.56 -6.22 10.54
N ALA A 120 -7.07 -6.06 9.31
CA ALA A 120 -7.90 -4.94 8.91
C ALA A 120 -9.21 -4.87 9.71
N PRO A 121 -9.50 -3.77 10.44
CA PRO A 121 -10.79 -3.56 11.08
C PRO A 121 -11.87 -3.22 10.06
N LEU A 122 -13.13 -3.21 10.47
CA LEU A 122 -14.28 -3.01 9.57
C LEU A 122 -14.31 -1.61 8.92
N GLU A 123 -13.78 -0.61 9.58
CA GLU A 123 -13.62 0.76 9.09
C GLU A 123 -12.48 0.96 8.09
N MET A 124 -11.69 -0.07 7.84
CA MET A 124 -10.64 -0.08 6.85
C MET A 124 -11.13 -0.74 5.57
N PHE A 125 -11.22 0.07 4.51
CA PHE A 125 -11.55 -0.42 3.18
C PHE A 125 -10.30 -0.60 2.35
N GLU A 126 -10.32 -1.58 1.47
CA GLU A 126 -9.29 -1.81 0.46
C GLU A 126 -9.98 -2.06 -0.86
N THR A 127 -9.82 -1.14 -1.81
CA THR A 127 -10.37 -1.27 -3.15
C THR A 127 -9.23 -1.32 -4.15
N THR A 128 -9.10 -2.42 -4.86
CA THR A 128 -8.19 -2.57 -6.00
C THR A 128 -8.86 -2.00 -7.25
N ILE A 129 -8.14 -1.12 -7.92
CA ILE A 129 -8.57 -0.43 -9.14
C ILE A 129 -7.64 -0.88 -10.25
N GLN A 130 -8.18 -1.59 -11.22
CA GLN A 130 -7.46 -1.96 -12.43
C GLN A 130 -7.74 -0.96 -13.51
N PHE A 131 -6.69 -0.42 -14.10
CA PHE A 131 -6.80 0.53 -15.20
C PHE A 131 -6.78 -0.17 -16.56
N LYS A 132 -7.38 0.47 -17.53
CA LYS A 132 -7.25 0.09 -18.95
C LYS A 132 -5.82 0.28 -19.42
N PRO A 133 -5.39 -0.41 -20.48
CA PRO A 133 -4.10 -0.14 -21.11
C PRO A 133 -3.91 1.35 -21.44
N HIS A 134 -2.69 1.85 -21.30
CA HIS A 134 -2.37 3.28 -21.50
C HIS A 134 -2.80 3.85 -22.87
N GLU A 135 -2.82 3.00 -23.90
CA GLU A 135 -3.26 3.37 -25.25
C GLU A 135 -4.75 3.76 -25.32
N GLN A 136 -5.54 3.34 -24.32
CA GLN A 136 -6.97 3.64 -24.21
C GLN A 136 -7.26 4.81 -23.27
N TRP A 137 -6.23 5.41 -22.69
CA TRP A 137 -6.41 6.57 -21.81
C TRP A 137 -6.70 7.84 -22.64
N ARG A 138 -7.39 8.79 -22.01
CA ARG A 138 -7.62 10.10 -22.60
C ARG A 138 -6.30 10.81 -22.93
N PRO A 139 -6.21 11.55 -24.04
CA PRO A 139 -4.98 12.25 -24.43
C PRO A 139 -4.46 13.17 -23.32
N GLY A 140 -3.17 13.01 -22.98
CA GLY A 140 -2.50 13.80 -21.93
C GLY A 140 -2.86 13.42 -20.48
N MET A 141 -3.58 12.31 -20.26
CA MET A 141 -3.80 11.73 -18.94
C MET A 141 -2.50 11.07 -18.46
N THR A 142 -2.11 11.33 -17.22
CA THR A 142 -1.01 10.67 -16.51
C THR A 142 -1.54 10.04 -15.25
N GLN A 143 -0.77 9.16 -14.62
CA GLN A 143 -1.17 8.49 -13.39
C GLN A 143 -1.46 9.49 -12.26
N GLU A 144 -0.65 10.55 -12.16
CA GLU A 144 -0.85 11.60 -11.15
C GLU A 144 -2.17 12.33 -11.36
N LYS A 145 -2.47 12.74 -12.60
CA LYS A 145 -3.76 13.40 -12.92
C LYS A 145 -4.94 12.49 -12.70
N LEU A 146 -4.76 11.18 -12.94
CA LEU A 146 -5.79 10.18 -12.72
C LEU A 146 -6.08 10.03 -11.21
N VAL A 147 -5.05 10.00 -10.38
CA VAL A 147 -5.20 10.01 -8.91
C VAL A 147 -5.88 11.29 -8.43
N GLU A 148 -5.51 12.46 -8.96
CA GLU A 148 -6.19 13.73 -8.64
C GLU A 148 -7.67 13.73 -9.04
N GLU A 149 -8.00 13.14 -10.20
CA GLU A 149 -9.38 13.01 -10.66
C GLU A 149 -10.16 12.05 -9.77
N LEU A 150 -9.60 10.89 -9.43
CA LEU A 150 -10.19 9.93 -8.51
C LEU A 150 -10.43 10.57 -7.13
N ASP A 151 -9.47 11.30 -6.59
CA ASP A 151 -9.61 11.98 -5.30
C ASP A 151 -10.71 13.04 -5.32
N ARG A 152 -10.91 13.71 -6.45
CA ARG A 152 -11.98 14.68 -6.62
C ARG A 152 -13.36 14.02 -6.74
N VAL A 153 -13.47 12.90 -7.44
CA VAL A 153 -14.71 12.16 -7.66
C VAL A 153 -15.14 11.44 -6.38
N VAL A 154 -14.19 10.87 -5.64
CA VAL A 154 -14.46 10.11 -4.42
C VAL A 154 -14.35 11.02 -3.19
N ARG A 155 -15.30 11.96 -3.05
CA ARG A 155 -15.41 12.81 -1.85
C ARG A 155 -16.61 12.40 -1.02
N VAL A 156 -16.38 11.47 -0.09
CA VAL A 156 -17.41 10.99 0.82
C VAL A 156 -17.15 11.54 2.22
N PRO A 157 -18.09 12.31 2.82
CA PRO A 157 -17.90 12.82 4.17
C PRO A 157 -17.60 11.72 5.19
N GLY A 158 -16.58 11.93 6.01
CA GLY A 158 -16.16 10.97 7.03
C GLY A 158 -15.16 9.91 6.53
N LEU A 159 -14.77 9.93 5.25
CA LEU A 159 -13.67 9.13 4.73
C LEU A 159 -12.46 10.01 4.41
N THR A 160 -11.29 9.53 4.75
CA THR A 160 -10.02 10.15 4.32
C THR A 160 -9.40 9.24 3.26
N ASN A 161 -9.18 9.80 2.07
CA ASN A 161 -8.67 9.04 0.93
C ASN A 161 -7.16 8.80 1.02
N ILE A 162 -6.75 7.59 0.70
CA ILE A 162 -5.35 7.22 0.48
C ILE A 162 -5.29 6.44 -0.83
N TRP A 163 -4.44 6.90 -1.75
CA TRP A 163 -4.21 6.29 -3.05
C TRP A 163 -2.76 5.84 -3.13
N ILE A 164 -2.52 4.56 -3.34
CA ILE A 164 -1.17 4.00 -3.33
C ILE A 164 -1.08 2.80 -4.29
N PRO A 165 0.04 2.63 -5.01
CA PRO A 165 0.26 1.40 -5.77
C PRO A 165 0.30 0.17 -4.84
N PRO A 166 -0.27 -0.98 -5.25
CA PRO A 166 -0.42 -2.18 -4.39
C PRO A 166 0.89 -2.73 -3.86
N ILE A 167 1.91 -2.88 -4.70
CA ILE A 167 3.23 -3.41 -4.32
C ILE A 167 3.93 -2.41 -3.40
N ARG A 168 3.90 -1.13 -3.76
CA ARG A 168 4.47 -0.05 -2.94
C ARG A 168 3.87 -0.01 -1.54
N ASN A 169 2.54 -0.12 -1.44
CA ASN A 169 1.85 -0.19 -0.14
C ASN A 169 2.37 -1.35 0.73
N ARG A 170 2.58 -2.52 0.12
CA ARG A 170 3.09 -3.69 0.84
C ARG A 170 4.50 -3.46 1.38
N ILE A 171 5.36 -2.84 0.58
CA ILE A 171 6.73 -2.51 0.96
C ILE A 171 6.74 -1.47 2.09
N ASP A 172 5.97 -0.38 1.94
CA ASP A 172 5.89 0.68 2.95
C ASP A 172 5.35 0.14 4.28
N MET A 173 4.29 -0.67 4.26
CA MET A 173 3.73 -1.32 5.45
C MET A 173 4.72 -2.26 6.15
N LEU A 174 5.53 -3.00 5.41
CA LEU A 174 6.56 -3.87 5.97
C LEU A 174 7.73 -3.08 6.57
N ALA A 175 8.10 -1.96 5.95
CA ALA A 175 9.22 -1.13 6.38
C ALA A 175 8.87 -0.21 7.56
N THR A 176 7.70 0.44 7.53
CA THR A 176 7.29 1.47 8.49
C THR A 176 6.21 1.00 9.46
N GLY A 177 5.46 -0.04 9.12
CA GLY A 177 4.26 -0.50 9.82
C GLY A 177 3.02 0.37 9.60
N ILE A 178 3.06 1.28 8.63
CA ILE A 178 1.97 2.18 8.26
C ILE A 178 1.79 2.23 6.74
N LYS A 179 0.65 2.75 6.28
CA LYS A 179 0.25 2.78 4.85
C LYS A 179 0.86 3.96 4.08
N SER A 180 1.95 4.52 4.55
CA SER A 180 2.59 5.67 3.92
C SER A 180 4.11 5.60 4.07
N PRO A 181 4.88 6.22 3.15
CA PRO A 181 6.34 6.22 3.21
C PRO A 181 6.87 7.00 4.42
N ILE A 182 6.10 7.93 4.95
CA ILE A 182 6.48 8.73 6.13
C ILE A 182 5.41 8.56 7.20
N GLY A 183 5.85 8.22 8.41
CA GLY A 183 4.97 8.08 9.55
C GLY A 183 5.53 8.68 10.82
N VAL A 184 4.67 9.35 11.58
CA VAL A 184 4.98 9.85 12.91
C VAL A 184 4.31 8.95 13.93
N LYS A 185 5.10 8.22 14.72
CA LYS A 185 4.61 7.35 15.78
C LYS A 185 4.60 8.11 17.10
N ILE A 186 3.41 8.25 17.69
CA ILE A 186 3.20 8.91 18.96
C ILE A 186 2.89 7.84 20.01
N ALA A 187 3.64 7.82 21.11
CA ALA A 187 3.47 6.88 22.20
C ALA A 187 3.11 7.61 23.49
N GLY A 188 2.31 6.98 24.33
CA GLY A 188 1.89 7.49 25.62
C GLY A 188 1.17 6.41 26.43
N THR A 189 0.76 6.75 27.65
CA THR A 189 0.04 5.83 28.54
C THR A 189 -1.47 6.00 28.50
N ASN A 190 -1.95 7.11 27.92
CA ASN A 190 -3.37 7.45 27.86
C ASN A 190 -3.81 7.62 26.38
N LEU A 191 -4.76 6.80 25.94
CA LEU A 191 -5.25 6.81 24.55
C LEU A 191 -5.89 8.13 24.15
N THR A 192 -6.57 8.83 25.07
CA THR A 192 -7.21 10.12 24.79
C THR A 192 -6.16 11.21 24.53
N GLU A 193 -5.07 11.21 25.30
CA GLU A 193 -3.95 12.14 25.10
C GLU A 193 -3.20 11.86 23.81
N ILE A 194 -2.99 10.57 23.48
CA ILE A 194 -2.38 10.14 22.20
C ILE A 194 -3.26 10.61 21.03
N ASP A 195 -4.58 10.40 21.11
CA ASP A 195 -5.52 10.82 20.06
C ASP A 195 -5.50 12.35 19.87
N ALA A 196 -5.49 13.12 20.95
CA ALA A 196 -5.37 14.58 20.87
C ALA A 196 -4.04 15.04 20.27
N ALA A 197 -2.93 14.39 20.63
CA ALA A 197 -1.61 14.69 20.10
C ALA A 197 -1.50 14.32 18.60
N THR A 198 -2.03 13.17 18.18
CA THR A 198 -2.03 12.77 16.77
C THR A 198 -2.85 13.72 15.91
N GLN A 199 -4.00 14.20 16.40
CA GLN A 199 -4.79 15.22 15.70
C GLN A 199 -4.08 16.57 15.61
N ALA A 200 -3.30 16.94 16.61
CA ALA A 200 -2.50 18.16 16.56
C ALA A 200 -1.39 18.04 15.52
N VAL A 201 -0.69 16.91 15.46
CA VAL A 201 0.33 16.62 14.43
C VAL A 201 -0.30 16.58 13.03
N GLU A 202 -1.46 15.97 12.85
CA GLU A 202 -2.17 15.95 11.56
C GLU A 202 -2.44 17.36 11.03
N ARG A 203 -2.93 18.25 11.91
CA ARG A 203 -3.19 19.66 11.52
C ARG A 203 -1.95 20.36 11.05
N VAL A 204 -0.86 20.25 11.80
CA VAL A 204 0.43 20.88 11.44
C VAL A 204 1.00 20.25 10.16
N ALA A 205 0.93 18.94 10.02
CA ALA A 205 1.47 18.24 8.85
C ALA A 205 0.77 18.64 7.54
N LYS A 206 -0.54 18.91 7.57
CA LYS A 206 -1.29 19.37 6.38
C LYS A 206 -0.84 20.72 5.84
N ASP A 207 -0.25 21.56 6.68
CA ASP A 207 0.22 22.90 6.31
C ASP A 207 1.69 22.90 5.83
N VAL A 208 2.37 21.73 5.87
CA VAL A 208 3.78 21.62 5.44
C VAL A 208 3.85 21.55 3.91
N PRO A 209 4.61 22.43 3.25
CA PRO A 209 4.81 22.38 1.81
C PRO A 209 5.39 21.03 1.35
N GLY A 210 4.76 20.40 0.36
CA GLY A 210 5.16 19.09 -0.17
C GLY A 210 4.42 17.92 0.46
N VAL A 211 3.56 18.14 1.45
CA VAL A 211 2.66 17.12 2.00
C VAL A 211 1.34 17.16 1.23
N SER A 212 1.05 16.09 0.50
CA SER A 212 -0.20 15.96 -0.26
C SER A 212 -1.40 15.59 0.64
N SER A 213 -1.17 14.77 1.66
CA SER A 213 -2.18 14.38 2.64
C SER A 213 -1.53 13.99 3.97
N ALA A 214 -2.24 14.20 5.06
CA ALA A 214 -1.88 13.70 6.38
C ALA A 214 -3.12 13.14 7.06
N LEU A 215 -2.97 11.97 7.68
CA LEU A 215 -4.04 11.26 8.37
C LEU A 215 -3.57 10.82 9.75
N ALA A 216 -4.30 11.23 10.79
CA ALA A 216 -4.17 10.65 12.12
C ALA A 216 -5.05 9.41 12.24
N GLU A 217 -4.46 8.28 12.61
CA GLU A 217 -5.22 7.09 12.94
C GLU A 217 -6.06 7.35 14.19
N ARG A 218 -7.36 7.01 14.14
CA ARG A 218 -8.28 7.20 15.26
C ARG A 218 -8.24 5.98 16.16
N LEU A 219 -7.84 6.18 17.41
CA LEU A 219 -7.70 5.11 18.39
C LEU A 219 -8.93 4.98 19.29
N THR A 220 -9.74 6.04 19.37
CA THR A 220 -10.89 6.13 20.28
C THR A 220 -12.20 6.04 19.51
N GLY A 221 -13.23 5.45 20.12
CA GLY A 221 -14.58 5.35 19.55
C GLY A 221 -15.04 3.95 19.19
N GLY A 222 -14.20 2.92 19.35
CA GLY A 222 -14.63 1.52 19.26
C GLY A 222 -15.64 1.23 20.40
N ARG A 223 -16.74 0.55 20.04
CA ARG A 223 -17.72 0.09 21.03
C ARG A 223 -17.49 -1.40 21.26
N TYR A 224 -17.39 -1.76 22.54
CA TYR A 224 -17.20 -3.13 22.97
C TYR A 224 -18.36 -3.51 23.88
N ILE A 225 -18.75 -4.75 23.85
CA ILE A 225 -19.69 -5.37 24.79
C ILE A 225 -18.92 -6.40 25.56
N ASP A 226 -18.71 -6.14 26.85
CA ASP A 226 -18.10 -7.07 27.76
C ASP A 226 -19.19 -7.85 28.47
N VAL A 227 -19.04 -9.18 28.49
CA VAL A 227 -19.96 -10.08 29.18
C VAL A 227 -19.28 -10.54 30.45
N ASP A 228 -19.68 -9.95 31.58
CA ASP A 228 -19.20 -10.35 32.92
C ASP A 228 -20.09 -11.45 33.48
N ILE A 229 -19.53 -12.66 33.63
CA ILE A 229 -20.28 -13.83 34.05
C ILE A 229 -20.39 -13.89 35.57
N ASP A 230 -21.62 -13.84 36.12
CA ASP A 230 -21.88 -14.16 37.53
C ASP A 230 -21.68 -15.66 37.75
N ARG A 231 -20.47 -16.01 38.20
CA ARG A 231 -20.05 -17.40 38.48
C ARG A 231 -20.89 -18.08 39.52
N LYS A 232 -21.39 -17.33 40.56
CA LYS A 232 -22.22 -17.90 41.61
C LYS A 232 -23.63 -18.22 41.11
N ALA A 233 -24.18 -17.32 40.29
CA ALA A 233 -25.47 -17.58 39.66
C ALA A 233 -25.38 -18.76 38.69
N ALA A 234 -24.36 -18.83 37.83
CA ALA A 234 -24.15 -19.94 36.91
C ALA A 234 -24.04 -21.30 37.63
N ALA A 235 -23.29 -21.34 38.72
CA ALA A 235 -23.13 -22.55 39.54
C ALA A 235 -24.46 -23.06 40.14
N ARG A 236 -25.41 -22.18 40.50
CA ARG A 236 -26.73 -22.58 40.98
C ARG A 236 -27.56 -23.36 39.94
N TYR A 237 -27.28 -23.13 38.67
CA TYR A 237 -27.91 -23.82 37.53
C TYR A 237 -27.08 -25.00 37.03
N GLY A 238 -25.99 -25.35 37.75
CA GLY A 238 -25.09 -26.42 37.34
C GLY A 238 -24.22 -26.10 36.10
N LEU A 239 -24.14 -24.82 35.75
CA LEU A 239 -23.35 -24.35 34.59
C LEU A 239 -21.95 -23.96 35.04
N ASN A 240 -20.95 -24.33 34.26
CA ASN A 240 -19.59 -23.82 34.38
C ASN A 240 -19.38 -22.60 33.47
N ILE A 241 -18.24 -21.92 33.60
CA ILE A 241 -17.95 -20.72 32.81
C ILE A 241 -17.90 -21.03 31.32
N ALA A 242 -17.35 -22.18 30.94
CA ALA A 242 -17.24 -22.59 29.54
C ALA A 242 -18.61 -22.80 28.90
N ASP A 243 -19.60 -23.33 29.64
CA ASP A 243 -20.97 -23.49 29.14
C ASP A 243 -21.59 -22.13 28.80
N VAL A 244 -21.44 -21.13 29.70
CA VAL A 244 -21.96 -19.79 29.46
C VAL A 244 -21.24 -19.09 28.30
N GLN A 245 -19.90 -19.22 28.25
CA GLN A 245 -19.11 -18.66 27.15
C GLN A 245 -19.46 -19.27 25.80
N SER A 246 -19.71 -20.59 25.76
CA SER A 246 -20.12 -21.29 24.54
C SER A 246 -21.46 -20.75 24.02
N ILE A 247 -22.43 -20.53 24.93
CA ILE A 247 -23.72 -19.94 24.54
C ILE A 247 -23.56 -18.50 24.02
N VAL A 248 -22.78 -17.68 24.71
CA VAL A 248 -22.51 -16.29 24.27
C VAL A 248 -21.81 -16.29 22.91
N ALA A 249 -20.79 -17.10 22.74
CA ALA A 249 -20.06 -17.20 21.47
C ALA A 249 -20.96 -17.69 20.33
N GLY A 250 -21.70 -18.76 20.53
CA GLY A 250 -22.58 -19.35 19.51
C GLY A 250 -23.84 -18.52 19.24
N ALA A 251 -24.51 -18.05 20.31
CA ALA A 251 -25.78 -17.34 20.15
C ALA A 251 -25.59 -15.89 19.63
N ILE A 252 -24.59 -15.16 20.13
CA ILE A 252 -24.34 -13.77 19.77
C ILE A 252 -23.34 -13.66 18.64
N GLY A 253 -22.18 -14.33 18.74
CA GLY A 253 -21.12 -14.31 17.74
C GLY A 253 -21.47 -15.11 16.50
N GLY A 254 -22.04 -16.27 16.69
CA GLY A 254 -22.33 -17.26 15.67
C GLY A 254 -21.26 -18.34 15.57
N GLU A 255 -21.69 -19.57 15.28
CA GLU A 255 -20.82 -20.73 15.11
C GLU A 255 -20.96 -21.28 13.68
N ASN A 256 -19.83 -21.54 13.03
CA ASN A 256 -19.79 -22.17 11.72
C ASN A 256 -19.97 -23.68 11.89
N VAL A 257 -21.13 -24.21 11.49
CA VAL A 257 -21.50 -25.63 11.65
C VAL A 257 -21.18 -26.45 10.41
N GLY A 258 -20.85 -25.83 9.29
CA GLY A 258 -20.50 -26.49 8.04
C GLY A 258 -20.25 -25.51 6.91
N GLU A 259 -20.04 -26.03 5.71
CA GLU A 259 -19.84 -25.25 4.50
C GLU A 259 -20.69 -25.79 3.35
N THR A 260 -21.18 -24.92 2.48
CA THR A 260 -21.67 -25.29 1.15
C THR A 260 -20.58 -25.02 0.10
N ILE A 261 -20.55 -25.87 -0.92
CA ILE A 261 -19.59 -25.77 -2.02
C ILE A 261 -20.38 -25.55 -3.32
N GLU A 262 -20.16 -24.40 -3.96
CA GLU A 262 -20.78 -24.03 -5.22
C GLU A 262 -19.68 -23.74 -6.26
N GLY A 263 -19.36 -24.71 -7.08
CA GLY A 263 -18.21 -24.63 -7.99
C GLY A 263 -16.89 -24.52 -7.23
N LEU A 264 -16.19 -23.41 -7.36
CA LEU A 264 -14.95 -23.11 -6.62
C LEU A 264 -15.20 -22.33 -5.33
N ALA A 265 -16.39 -21.79 -5.12
CA ALA A 265 -16.73 -21.00 -3.95
C ALA A 265 -17.13 -21.90 -2.77
N ARG A 266 -16.73 -21.50 -1.56
CA ARG A 266 -17.09 -22.13 -0.28
C ARG A 266 -17.78 -21.10 0.57
N PHE A 267 -18.95 -21.46 1.07
CA PHE A 267 -19.75 -20.56 1.91
C PHE A 267 -19.97 -21.22 3.27
N PRO A 268 -19.50 -20.59 4.38
CA PRO A 268 -19.73 -21.12 5.72
C PRO A 268 -21.21 -21.00 6.10
N ILE A 269 -21.74 -22.05 6.74
CA ILE A 269 -23.06 -22.05 7.35
C ILE A 269 -22.89 -21.59 8.80
N ASN A 270 -23.26 -20.33 9.07
CA ASN A 270 -23.14 -19.76 10.40
C ASN A 270 -24.51 -19.78 11.10
N VAL A 271 -24.55 -20.42 12.28
CA VAL A 271 -25.75 -20.51 13.13
C VAL A 271 -25.63 -19.55 14.29
N ARG A 272 -26.63 -18.70 14.49
CA ARG A 272 -26.71 -17.71 15.58
C ARG A 272 -28.15 -17.29 15.83
N TYR A 273 -28.38 -16.57 16.92
CA TYR A 273 -29.70 -16.03 17.20
C TYR A 273 -30.18 -15.05 16.11
N PRO A 274 -31.50 -14.93 15.89
CA PRO A 274 -32.08 -13.95 14.99
C PRO A 274 -31.57 -12.54 15.27
N ARG A 275 -31.56 -11.68 14.25
CA ARG A 275 -31.02 -10.31 14.37
C ARG A 275 -31.75 -9.51 15.43
N GLU A 276 -33.06 -9.64 15.51
CA GLU A 276 -33.96 -8.96 16.47
C GLU A 276 -33.60 -9.21 17.95
N TRP A 277 -32.90 -10.31 18.21
CA TRP A 277 -32.42 -10.66 19.58
C TRP A 277 -30.97 -10.24 19.83
N ARG A 278 -30.33 -9.57 18.87
CA ARG A 278 -28.90 -9.21 18.92
C ARG A 278 -28.60 -7.77 18.50
N ASP A 279 -29.60 -6.99 18.07
CA ASP A 279 -29.40 -5.64 17.51
C ASP A 279 -29.59 -4.51 18.54
N SER A 280 -30.02 -4.87 19.76
CA SER A 280 -30.12 -3.95 20.91
C SER A 280 -29.62 -4.63 22.19
N LEU A 281 -29.16 -3.82 23.14
CA LEU A 281 -28.81 -4.22 24.50
C LEU A 281 -30.04 -4.23 25.38
#